data_e715ba4574c5247916e9a5233fd8a4b1
#
_entry.id   e715ba4574c5247916e9a5233fd8a4b1
#
_cell.length_a   1.000
_cell.length_b   1.000
_cell.length_c   1.000
_cell.angle_alpha   90.00
_cell.angle_beta   90.00
_cell.angle_gamma   90.00
#
_symmetry.space_group_name_H-M   'P 1'
#
loop_
_entity.id
_entity.type
_entity.pdbx_description
1 polymer ?
#
loop_
_entity_poly.entity_id
_entity_poly.type
_entity_poly.pdbx_seq_one_letter_code
_entity_poly.pdbx_strand_id
1 'polypeptide(L)'
;MQLTVENAAEMVDQAIPGLPTEPLEPKSGRGVVMAAGGIKFQIGAWVTINMLRRLGCTLPVEVWYLGIGEYNAAWERLVEPLGVTCVDAHEVRRKYPHARLHGWELKPYAIQHSRFAEVLFLDADNIPVVDPTFLFETEQYKQSGAIFWPDYGRLGKERQAWKIFGNIPYRNEPEVESGQVVVDKLRCWKALELCHWYMQNSNNFYFNHVHGDKEVFHLAWRKLELPYAMPSRGIKSLDGTMCQHDFDGKRVFQHRNMKKWRFKNNENVRGFEHEEACLAFISDLTANWSPAAQTLPSDTDREDMAKVVGKPFLYVRVGYGNGREVVFDADGTISKGAGGCERYWTMRSGE
;
A
#
# COMPACT_ATOMS: atom_id res chain seq x y z
N MET A 1 24.42 0.66 17.39
CA MET A 1 24.01 1.84 18.21
C MET A 1 22.53 2.07 17.96
N GLN A 2 21.76 2.38 19.00
CA GLN A 2 20.32 2.66 18.87
C GLN A 2 20.12 4.07 18.29
N LEU A 3 19.15 4.25 17.39
CA LEU A 3 18.78 5.55 16.86
C LEU A 3 18.10 6.40 17.93
N THR A 4 18.53 7.67 18.00
CA THR A 4 17.94 8.73 18.81
C THR A 4 17.80 10.01 17.96
N VAL A 5 17.04 10.99 18.43
CA VAL A 5 16.89 12.28 17.71
C VAL A 5 18.24 13.01 17.55
N GLU A 6 19.17 12.79 18.50
CA GLU A 6 20.49 13.41 18.51
C GLU A 6 21.42 12.81 17.47
N ASN A 7 21.42 11.47 17.30
CA ASN A 7 22.39 10.77 16.45
C ASN A 7 21.84 10.34 15.09
N ALA A 8 20.53 10.43 14.86
CA ALA A 8 19.90 9.88 13.65
C ALA A 8 20.51 10.44 12.35
N ALA A 9 20.76 11.75 12.29
CA ALA A 9 21.34 12.38 11.12
C ALA A 9 22.75 11.84 10.80
N GLU A 10 23.59 11.70 11.81
CA GLU A 10 24.93 11.13 11.66
C GLU A 10 24.87 9.67 11.20
N MET A 11 23.96 8.88 11.76
CA MET A 11 23.78 7.48 11.34
C MET A 11 23.29 7.36 9.90
N VAL A 12 22.43 8.26 9.44
CA VAL A 12 22.04 8.36 8.02
C VAL A 12 23.26 8.66 7.15
N ASP A 13 24.07 9.65 7.53
CA ASP A 13 25.27 10.04 6.79
C ASP A 13 26.31 8.91 6.73
N GLN A 14 26.46 8.16 7.79
CA GLN A 14 27.33 6.96 7.85
C GLN A 14 26.79 5.80 6.97
N ALA A 15 25.47 5.65 6.86
CA ALA A 15 24.86 4.58 6.07
C ALA A 15 24.96 4.83 4.56
N ILE A 16 24.77 6.08 4.10
CA ILE A 16 24.67 6.45 2.68
C ILE A 16 25.84 5.94 1.80
N PRO A 17 27.12 6.02 2.22
CA PRO A 17 28.22 5.52 1.40
C PRO A 17 28.17 4.01 1.12
N GLY A 18 27.58 3.24 2.02
CA GLY A 18 27.44 1.80 1.90
C GLY A 18 26.18 1.31 1.17
N LEU A 19 25.26 2.21 0.81
CA LEU A 19 24.04 1.83 0.11
C LEU A 19 24.34 1.42 -1.33
N PRO A 20 23.77 0.29 -1.81
CA PRO A 20 23.85 -0.10 -3.21
C PRO A 20 23.35 0.99 -4.16
N THR A 21 24.00 1.09 -5.33
CA THR A 21 23.62 2.07 -6.37
C THR A 21 22.85 1.43 -7.52
N GLU A 22 22.78 0.10 -7.55
CA GLU A 22 22.10 -0.68 -8.59
C GLU A 22 21.50 -1.97 -7.98
N PRO A 23 20.46 -2.53 -8.60
CA PRO A 23 19.86 -3.78 -8.13
C PRO A 23 20.80 -4.96 -8.32
N LEU A 24 20.77 -5.91 -7.37
CA LEU A 24 21.53 -7.18 -7.48
C LEU A 24 21.05 -8.06 -8.64
N GLU A 25 19.80 -7.91 -9.06
CA GLU A 25 19.22 -8.64 -10.18
C GLU A 25 18.67 -7.68 -11.23
N PRO A 26 18.78 -8.05 -12.52
CA PRO A 26 18.23 -7.25 -13.61
C PRO A 26 16.73 -6.96 -13.40
N LYS A 27 16.34 -5.71 -13.57
CA LYS A 27 14.96 -5.27 -13.60
C LYS A 27 14.61 -4.85 -15.02
N SER A 28 13.38 -5.11 -15.46
CA SER A 28 13.00 -4.79 -16.83
C SER A 28 11.52 -4.41 -16.96
N GLY A 29 11.21 -3.60 -17.96
CA GLY A 29 9.86 -3.22 -18.30
C GLY A 29 9.17 -2.35 -17.24
N ARG A 30 7.92 -2.07 -17.52
CA ARG A 30 6.99 -1.26 -16.69
C ARG A 30 5.94 -2.15 -16.06
N GLY A 31 5.50 -1.82 -14.88
CA GLY A 31 4.41 -2.53 -14.22
C GLY A 31 3.77 -1.75 -13.08
N VAL A 32 2.62 -2.26 -12.67
CA VAL A 32 1.92 -1.77 -11.48
C VAL A 32 2.28 -2.67 -10.31
N VAL A 33 2.55 -2.05 -9.15
CA VAL A 33 2.80 -2.75 -7.89
C VAL A 33 1.77 -2.33 -6.86
N MET A 34 1.20 -3.28 -6.15
CA MET A 34 0.21 -3.04 -5.09
C MET A 34 0.57 -3.86 -3.85
N ALA A 35 0.35 -3.31 -2.66
CA ALA A 35 0.37 -4.05 -1.41
C ALA A 35 -1.08 -4.37 -1.00
N ALA A 36 -1.51 -5.63 -1.17
CA ALA A 36 -2.92 -5.99 -1.00
C ALA A 36 -3.12 -7.44 -0.50
N GLY A 37 -2.49 -7.77 0.60
CA GLY A 37 -2.73 -9.04 1.31
C GLY A 37 -3.98 -9.00 2.19
N GLY A 38 -4.65 -10.14 2.32
CA GLY A 38 -5.87 -10.29 3.11
C GLY A 38 -7.13 -9.65 2.48
N ILE A 39 -8.30 -10.11 2.91
CA ILE A 39 -9.60 -9.79 2.30
C ILE A 39 -9.85 -8.31 2.16
N LYS A 40 -9.56 -7.56 3.21
CA LYS A 40 -9.81 -6.12 3.28
C LYS A 40 -9.18 -5.36 2.12
N PHE A 41 -7.95 -5.71 1.76
CA PHE A 41 -7.20 -5.04 0.70
C PHE A 41 -7.46 -5.69 -0.65
N GLN A 42 -7.72 -7.01 -0.67
CA GLN A 42 -8.05 -7.74 -1.89
C GLN A 42 -9.32 -7.25 -2.57
N ILE A 43 -10.35 -6.82 -1.80
CA ILE A 43 -11.56 -6.19 -2.37
C ILE A 43 -11.20 -4.92 -3.13
N GLY A 44 -10.41 -4.03 -2.50
CA GLY A 44 -9.95 -2.80 -3.13
C GLY A 44 -9.10 -3.08 -4.37
N ALA A 45 -8.12 -3.99 -4.25
CA ALA A 45 -7.25 -4.38 -5.36
C ALA A 45 -8.04 -4.94 -6.55
N TRP A 46 -9.07 -5.77 -6.31
CA TRP A 46 -9.97 -6.24 -7.36
C TRP A 46 -10.60 -5.09 -8.14
N VAL A 47 -11.15 -4.09 -7.43
CA VAL A 47 -11.76 -2.92 -8.06
C VAL A 47 -10.73 -2.12 -8.85
N THR A 48 -9.56 -1.87 -8.27
CA THR A 48 -8.48 -1.09 -8.92
C THR A 48 -7.94 -1.80 -10.15
N ILE A 49 -7.70 -3.11 -10.10
CA ILE A 49 -7.21 -3.92 -11.23
C ILE A 49 -8.22 -3.93 -12.36
N ASN A 50 -9.50 -4.21 -12.07
CA ASN A 50 -10.55 -4.20 -13.08
C ASN A 50 -10.75 -2.81 -13.69
N MET A 51 -10.60 -1.74 -12.90
CA MET A 51 -10.64 -0.39 -13.43
C MET A 51 -9.46 -0.11 -14.36
N LEU A 52 -8.23 -0.50 -14.01
CA LEU A 52 -7.07 -0.41 -14.90
C LEU A 52 -7.36 -1.08 -16.24
N ARG A 53 -7.88 -2.31 -16.24
CA ARG A 53 -8.21 -3.05 -17.47
C ARG A 53 -9.33 -2.38 -18.26
N ARG A 54 -10.39 -1.90 -17.60
CA ARG A 54 -11.48 -1.15 -18.23
C ARG A 54 -11.00 0.13 -18.92
N LEU A 55 -10.01 0.80 -18.37
CA LEU A 55 -9.42 2.02 -18.90
C LEU A 55 -8.39 1.78 -20.01
N GLY A 56 -8.08 0.51 -20.32
CA GLY A 56 -7.15 0.13 -21.39
C GLY A 56 -5.71 -0.08 -20.94
N CYS A 57 -5.40 0.05 -19.62
CA CYS A 57 -4.09 -0.24 -19.12
C CYS A 57 -3.76 -1.73 -19.23
N THR A 58 -2.69 -2.06 -19.97
CA THR A 58 -2.21 -3.42 -20.21
C THR A 58 -0.98 -3.78 -19.40
N LEU A 59 -0.47 -2.89 -18.55
CA LEU A 59 0.70 -3.16 -17.73
C LEU A 59 0.50 -4.40 -16.86
N PRO A 60 1.50 -5.28 -16.74
CA PRO A 60 1.46 -6.36 -15.76
C PRO A 60 1.38 -5.80 -14.34
N VAL A 61 0.70 -6.52 -13.47
CA VAL A 61 0.48 -6.13 -12.08
C VAL A 61 1.13 -7.14 -11.15
N GLU A 62 1.85 -6.68 -10.14
CA GLU A 62 2.24 -7.48 -8.98
C GLU A 62 1.44 -7.06 -7.75
N VAL A 63 0.78 -8.04 -7.12
CA VAL A 63 0.11 -7.85 -5.83
C VAL A 63 0.90 -8.55 -4.74
N TRP A 64 1.43 -7.77 -3.82
CA TRP A 64 2.28 -8.22 -2.74
C TRP A 64 1.49 -8.45 -1.46
N TYR A 65 1.78 -9.56 -0.76
CA TYR A 65 1.13 -9.96 0.49
C TYR A 65 2.16 -10.52 1.50
N LEU A 66 1.75 -10.63 2.78
CA LEU A 66 2.62 -11.05 3.88
C LEU A 66 2.31 -12.49 4.30
N GLY A 67 2.84 -13.44 3.54
CA GLY A 67 2.79 -14.86 3.86
C GLY A 67 1.40 -15.49 3.81
N ILE A 68 1.34 -16.72 4.31
CA ILE A 68 0.14 -17.57 4.20
C ILE A 68 -1.08 -16.98 4.91
N GLY A 69 -0.89 -16.14 5.93
CA GLY A 69 -1.98 -15.45 6.63
C GLY A 69 -2.80 -14.49 5.77
N GLU A 70 -2.18 -13.94 4.74
CA GLU A 70 -2.82 -12.99 3.81
C GLU A 70 -3.08 -13.59 2.43
N TYR A 71 -2.52 -14.77 2.14
CA TYR A 71 -2.66 -15.45 0.87
C TYR A 71 -4.06 -16.00 0.66
N ASN A 72 -4.56 -15.96 -0.58
CA ASN A 72 -5.83 -16.55 -0.97
C ASN A 72 -5.76 -17.11 -2.39
N ALA A 73 -5.69 -18.44 -2.50
CA ALA A 73 -5.61 -19.13 -3.79
C ALA A 73 -6.85 -18.93 -4.68
N ALA A 74 -8.03 -18.74 -4.10
CA ALA A 74 -9.24 -18.50 -4.88
C ALA A 74 -9.22 -17.09 -5.48
N TRP A 75 -8.76 -16.10 -4.72
CA TRP A 75 -8.60 -14.73 -5.22
C TRP A 75 -7.51 -14.66 -6.28
N GLU A 76 -6.38 -15.34 -6.08
CA GLU A 76 -5.29 -15.40 -7.07
C GLU A 76 -5.79 -15.91 -8.43
N ARG A 77 -6.56 -17.01 -8.44
CA ARG A 77 -7.17 -17.54 -9.68
C ARG A 77 -8.11 -16.55 -10.37
N LEU A 78 -8.76 -15.65 -9.64
CA LEU A 78 -9.63 -14.62 -10.22
C LEU A 78 -8.83 -13.49 -10.88
N VAL A 79 -7.67 -13.13 -10.34
CA VAL A 79 -6.88 -12.01 -10.85
C VAL A 79 -5.82 -12.43 -11.87
N GLU A 80 -5.40 -13.69 -11.88
CA GLU A 80 -4.41 -14.20 -12.84
C GLU A 80 -4.79 -13.92 -14.32
N PRO A 81 -6.04 -14.15 -14.77
CA PRO A 81 -6.46 -13.84 -16.14
C PRO A 81 -6.39 -12.32 -16.48
N LEU A 82 -6.33 -11.49 -15.46
CA LEU A 82 -6.16 -10.05 -15.59
C LEU A 82 -4.68 -9.61 -15.69
N GLY A 83 -3.74 -10.56 -15.85
CA GLY A 83 -2.31 -10.28 -15.93
C GLY A 83 -1.69 -9.86 -14.58
N VAL A 84 -2.19 -10.44 -13.49
CA VAL A 84 -1.71 -10.21 -12.12
C VAL A 84 -0.87 -11.39 -11.66
N THR A 85 0.23 -11.09 -10.99
CA THR A 85 1.06 -12.05 -10.26
C THR A 85 0.99 -11.73 -8.77
N CYS A 86 0.64 -12.70 -7.94
CA CYS A 86 0.67 -12.57 -6.49
C CYS A 86 2.08 -12.90 -5.97
N VAL A 87 2.64 -12.06 -5.11
CA VAL A 87 4.02 -12.19 -4.62
C VAL A 87 4.03 -12.25 -3.10
N ASP A 88 4.55 -13.35 -2.55
CA ASP A 88 4.77 -13.48 -1.11
C ASP A 88 6.02 -12.71 -0.69
N ALA A 89 5.84 -11.62 0.03
CA ALA A 89 6.94 -10.81 0.55
C ALA A 89 7.82 -11.57 1.56
N HIS A 90 7.28 -12.57 2.25
CA HIS A 90 8.08 -13.40 3.15
C HIS A 90 9.05 -14.32 2.38
N GLU A 91 8.66 -14.83 1.21
CA GLU A 91 9.57 -15.58 0.34
C GLU A 91 10.69 -14.68 -0.20
N VAL A 92 10.32 -13.48 -0.68
CA VAL A 92 11.30 -12.50 -1.17
C VAL A 92 12.26 -12.08 -0.06
N ARG A 93 11.76 -11.93 1.17
CA ARG A 93 12.54 -11.56 2.37
C ARG A 93 13.62 -12.59 2.73
N ARG A 94 13.46 -13.86 2.36
CA ARG A 94 14.52 -14.88 2.55
C ARG A 94 15.76 -14.54 1.74
N LYS A 95 15.58 -13.95 0.57
CA LYS A 95 16.67 -13.53 -0.33
C LYS A 95 17.17 -12.11 -0.03
N TYR A 96 16.24 -11.21 0.30
CA TYR A 96 16.51 -9.80 0.59
C TYR A 96 16.03 -9.48 2.01
N PRO A 97 16.87 -9.74 3.03
CA PRO A 97 16.45 -9.62 4.43
C PRO A 97 15.98 -8.21 4.79
N HIS A 98 14.88 -8.15 5.54
CA HIS A 98 14.36 -6.94 6.16
C HIS A 98 14.03 -7.23 7.62
N ALA A 99 14.33 -6.31 8.53
CA ALA A 99 14.15 -6.53 9.97
C ALA A 99 12.70 -6.83 10.32
N ARG A 100 11.77 -6.07 9.73
CA ARG A 100 10.34 -6.23 9.92
C ARG A 100 9.61 -5.85 8.63
N LEU A 101 8.63 -6.68 8.21
CA LEU A 101 7.68 -6.33 7.17
C LEU A 101 6.28 -6.35 7.78
N HIS A 102 5.63 -5.21 7.77
CA HIS A 102 4.22 -5.00 8.08
C HIS A 102 3.61 -4.05 7.06
N GLY A 103 2.38 -3.60 7.26
CA GLY A 103 1.61 -2.83 6.27
C GLY A 103 2.39 -1.72 5.56
N TRP A 104 2.97 -0.79 6.29
CA TRP A 104 3.66 0.36 5.68
C TRP A 104 5.07 0.03 5.16
N GLU A 105 5.81 -0.85 5.85
CA GLU A 105 7.14 -1.29 5.38
C GLU A 105 7.06 -2.09 4.09
N LEU A 106 5.92 -2.78 3.86
CA LEU A 106 5.72 -3.58 2.64
C LEU A 106 5.71 -2.72 1.38
N LYS A 107 5.22 -1.49 1.41
CA LYS A 107 5.10 -0.62 0.24
C LYS A 107 6.47 -0.33 -0.43
N PRO A 108 7.44 0.33 0.23
CA PRO A 108 8.76 0.55 -0.38
C PRO A 108 9.48 -0.75 -0.68
N TYR A 109 9.30 -1.79 0.14
CA TYR A 109 9.87 -3.12 -0.10
C TYR A 109 9.35 -3.74 -1.40
N ALA A 110 8.05 -3.72 -1.63
CA ALA A 110 7.43 -4.23 -2.85
C ALA A 110 7.86 -3.44 -4.09
N ILE A 111 7.91 -2.11 -4.02
CA ILE A 111 8.42 -1.27 -5.10
C ILE A 111 9.85 -1.70 -5.46
N GLN A 112 10.74 -1.77 -4.46
CA GLN A 112 12.15 -2.07 -4.65
C GLN A 112 12.36 -3.46 -5.24
N HIS A 113 11.70 -4.49 -4.70
CA HIS A 113 11.95 -5.89 -5.06
C HIS A 113 11.08 -6.43 -6.18
N SER A 114 10.07 -5.68 -6.67
CA SER A 114 9.31 -6.05 -7.87
C SER A 114 10.24 -6.33 -9.06
N ARG A 115 9.79 -7.12 -10.03
CA ARG A 115 10.57 -7.45 -11.24
C ARG A 115 10.75 -6.28 -12.20
N PHE A 116 9.92 -5.23 -12.10
CA PHE A 116 9.88 -4.12 -13.03
C PHE A 116 11.05 -3.14 -12.83
N ALA A 117 11.52 -2.52 -13.90
CA ALA A 117 12.48 -1.41 -13.87
C ALA A 117 11.80 -0.08 -13.55
N GLU A 118 10.61 0.14 -14.12
CA GLU A 118 9.79 1.33 -13.89
C GLU A 118 8.47 0.90 -13.24
N VAL A 119 8.11 1.50 -12.13
CA VAL A 119 6.97 1.11 -11.30
C VAL A 119 5.97 2.24 -11.17
N LEU A 120 4.69 1.93 -11.41
CA LEU A 120 3.57 2.66 -10.84
C LEU A 120 3.09 1.89 -9.61
N PHE A 121 3.35 2.40 -8.41
CA PHE A 121 2.74 1.88 -7.19
C PHE A 121 1.36 2.48 -7.01
N LEU A 122 0.39 1.63 -6.63
CA LEU A 122 -0.96 2.05 -6.23
C LEU A 122 -1.36 1.36 -4.93
N ASP A 123 -1.87 2.11 -3.97
CA ASP A 123 -2.61 1.52 -2.86
C ASP A 123 -3.85 0.78 -3.41
N ALA A 124 -4.24 -0.31 -2.78
CA ALA A 124 -5.30 -1.19 -3.22
C ALA A 124 -6.66 -0.48 -3.47
N ASP A 125 -6.90 0.60 -2.78
CA ASP A 125 -8.12 1.41 -2.82
C ASP A 125 -7.94 2.75 -3.56
N ASN A 126 -6.89 2.85 -4.37
CA ASN A 126 -6.60 4.03 -5.19
C ASN A 126 -6.99 3.80 -6.65
N ILE A 127 -8.16 4.30 -7.02
CA ILE A 127 -8.82 4.02 -8.30
C ILE A 127 -8.38 5.02 -9.37
N PRO A 128 -7.81 4.55 -10.51
CA PRO A 128 -7.54 5.42 -11.63
C PRO A 128 -8.86 5.84 -12.34
N VAL A 129 -8.87 7.03 -12.95
CA VAL A 129 -10.00 7.51 -13.79
C VAL A 129 -9.64 7.62 -15.26
N VAL A 130 -8.36 7.46 -15.58
CA VAL A 130 -7.81 7.36 -16.94
C VAL A 130 -6.74 6.27 -16.93
N ASP A 131 -6.36 5.76 -18.10
CA ASP A 131 -5.19 4.88 -18.21
C ASP A 131 -3.93 5.63 -17.70
N PRO A 132 -3.31 5.20 -16.59
CA PRO A 132 -2.19 5.94 -16.01
C PRO A 132 -0.85 5.70 -16.72
N THR A 133 -0.80 4.88 -17.76
CA THR A 133 0.45 4.57 -18.50
C THR A 133 1.13 5.80 -19.07
N PHE A 134 0.36 6.85 -19.39
CA PHE A 134 0.92 8.10 -19.90
C PHE A 134 1.88 8.79 -18.91
N LEU A 135 1.78 8.49 -17.62
CA LEU A 135 2.65 9.09 -16.60
C LEU A 135 4.13 8.79 -16.86
N PHE A 136 4.45 7.62 -17.40
CA PHE A 136 5.81 7.24 -17.79
C PHE A 136 6.33 8.00 -19.01
N GLU A 137 5.44 8.67 -19.75
CA GLU A 137 5.78 9.44 -20.95
C GLU A 137 5.82 10.95 -20.71
N THR A 138 5.46 11.40 -19.51
CA THR A 138 5.52 12.82 -19.15
C THR A 138 6.96 13.34 -19.14
N GLU A 139 7.17 14.56 -19.58
CA GLU A 139 8.50 15.19 -19.54
C GLU A 139 9.04 15.29 -18.11
N GLN A 140 8.15 15.54 -17.15
CA GLN A 140 8.47 15.62 -15.75
C GLN A 140 9.05 14.30 -15.21
N TYR A 141 8.46 13.18 -15.59
CA TYR A 141 8.98 11.86 -15.24
C TYR A 141 10.31 11.55 -15.95
N LYS A 142 10.38 11.79 -17.23
CA LYS A 142 11.60 11.56 -18.02
C LYS A 142 12.80 12.35 -17.47
N GLN A 143 12.57 13.55 -17.00
CA GLN A 143 13.60 14.38 -16.39
C GLN A 143 14.00 13.90 -14.98
N SER A 144 13.04 13.58 -14.14
CA SER A 144 13.26 13.30 -12.71
C SER A 144 13.44 11.82 -12.36
N GLY A 145 12.81 10.91 -13.11
CA GLY A 145 12.74 9.48 -12.78
C GLY A 145 11.78 9.14 -11.64
N ALA A 146 11.11 10.14 -11.03
CA ALA A 146 10.13 9.91 -9.98
C ALA A 146 9.01 10.95 -10.01
N ILE A 147 7.76 10.50 -9.74
CA ILE A 147 6.62 11.37 -9.51
C ILE A 147 6.04 11.03 -8.15
N PHE A 148 5.91 12.04 -7.30
CA PHE A 148 5.17 12.01 -6.05
C PHE A 148 3.97 12.94 -6.15
N TRP A 149 2.97 12.72 -5.30
CA TRP A 149 1.77 13.56 -5.25
C TRP A 149 1.66 14.29 -3.92
N PRO A 150 1.09 15.52 -3.92
CA PRO A 150 0.92 16.29 -2.70
C PRO A 150 -0.12 15.67 -1.78
N ASP A 151 0.12 15.73 -0.47
CA ASP A 151 -0.88 15.52 0.59
C ASP A 151 -1.58 16.85 0.91
N TYR A 152 -2.53 16.83 1.84
CA TYR A 152 -3.25 18.02 2.33
C TYR A 152 -2.35 19.02 3.04
N GLY A 153 -1.36 18.51 3.78
CA GLY A 153 -0.49 19.30 4.64
C GLY A 153 0.83 19.71 4.01
N ARG A 154 1.58 20.46 4.81
CA ARG A 154 2.98 20.76 4.56
C ARG A 154 3.79 20.34 5.76
N LEU A 155 4.96 19.78 5.52
CA LEU A 155 5.88 19.43 6.59
C LEU A 155 6.46 20.72 7.19
N GLY A 156 5.93 21.13 8.36
CA GLY A 156 6.30 22.37 9.02
C GLY A 156 7.80 22.46 9.31
N LYS A 157 8.33 23.68 9.33
CA LYS A 157 9.75 23.94 9.54
C LYS A 157 10.27 23.41 10.89
N GLU A 158 9.41 23.36 11.89
CA GLU A 158 9.66 22.92 13.25
C GLU A 158 9.70 21.38 13.42
N ARG A 159 9.27 20.63 12.38
CA ARG A 159 9.20 19.18 12.47
C ARG A 159 10.61 18.57 12.58
N GLN A 160 10.75 17.65 13.52
CA GLN A 160 12.02 16.90 13.72
C GLN A 160 12.41 16.06 12.51
N ALA A 161 11.47 15.74 11.64
CA ALA A 161 11.72 14.97 10.43
C ALA A 161 12.89 15.52 9.61
N TRP A 162 13.01 16.84 9.46
CA TRP A 162 14.14 17.46 8.75
C TRP A 162 15.50 17.10 9.34
N LYS A 163 15.57 16.98 10.66
CA LYS A 163 16.79 16.57 11.36
C LYS A 163 17.02 15.07 11.26
N ILE A 164 16.03 14.25 11.67
CA ILE A 164 16.23 12.82 11.87
C ILE A 164 16.38 12.02 10.58
N PHE A 165 15.90 12.55 9.44
CA PHE A 165 16.12 11.96 8.11
C PHE A 165 17.44 12.38 7.47
N GLY A 166 18.36 13.00 8.22
CA GLY A 166 19.72 13.29 7.79
C GLY A 166 20.03 14.79 7.62
N ASN A 167 19.53 15.66 8.50
CA ASN A 167 19.74 17.11 8.44
C ASN A 167 19.33 17.71 7.08
N ILE A 168 18.16 17.35 6.60
CA ILE A 168 17.64 17.83 5.31
C ILE A 168 17.27 19.31 5.43
N PRO A 169 17.76 20.18 4.53
CA PRO A 169 17.36 21.58 4.53
C PRO A 169 15.85 21.74 4.34
N TYR A 170 15.21 22.56 5.19
CA TYR A 170 13.80 22.86 5.07
C TYR A 170 13.46 23.43 3.70
N ARG A 171 12.36 22.93 3.11
CA ARG A 171 11.72 23.50 1.94
C ARG A 171 10.23 23.61 2.19
N ASN A 172 9.63 24.75 1.86
CA ASN A 172 8.18 24.94 1.96
C ASN A 172 7.47 24.26 0.80
N GLU A 173 7.28 22.94 0.92
CA GLU A 173 6.60 22.10 -0.07
C GLU A 173 5.52 21.22 0.57
N PRO A 174 4.54 20.70 -0.18
CA PRO A 174 3.56 19.77 0.35
C PRO A 174 4.22 18.52 0.94
N GLU A 175 3.58 17.92 1.94
CA GLU A 175 3.83 16.52 2.30
C GLU A 175 3.50 15.62 1.10
N VAL A 176 4.02 14.42 1.09
CA VAL A 176 3.73 13.43 0.03
C VAL A 176 2.58 12.54 0.47
N GLU A 177 1.62 12.35 -0.43
CA GLU A 177 0.62 11.29 -0.34
C GLU A 177 1.15 10.08 -1.14
N SER A 178 1.36 8.95 -0.47
CA SER A 178 2.03 7.77 -1.02
C SER A 178 1.07 6.68 -1.54
N GLY A 179 -0.21 6.97 -1.68
CA GLY A 179 -1.19 6.06 -2.29
C GLY A 179 -0.94 5.80 -3.77
N GLN A 180 -0.12 6.64 -4.40
CA GLN A 180 0.46 6.44 -5.73
C GLN A 180 1.88 7.01 -5.79
N VAL A 181 2.78 6.27 -6.44
CA VAL A 181 4.17 6.65 -6.69
C VAL A 181 4.58 6.13 -8.06
N VAL A 182 5.23 6.96 -8.87
CA VAL A 182 5.89 6.49 -10.10
C VAL A 182 7.39 6.61 -9.90
N VAL A 183 8.14 5.55 -10.22
CA VAL A 183 9.59 5.54 -10.04
C VAL A 183 10.31 4.70 -11.10
N ASP A 184 11.36 5.27 -11.68
CA ASP A 184 12.41 4.58 -12.41
C ASP A 184 13.43 4.04 -11.39
N LYS A 185 13.38 2.76 -11.13
CA LYS A 185 14.20 2.13 -10.10
C LYS A 185 15.69 2.15 -10.44
N LEU A 186 16.03 2.06 -11.72
CA LEU A 186 17.44 2.04 -12.13
C LEU A 186 18.10 3.41 -11.87
N ARG A 187 17.36 4.50 -12.09
CA ARG A 187 17.84 5.84 -11.80
C ARG A 187 17.80 6.21 -10.32
N CYS A 188 16.83 5.64 -9.59
CA CYS A 188 16.52 6.00 -8.21
C CYS A 188 16.89 4.91 -7.20
N TRP A 189 17.70 3.91 -7.58
CA TRP A 189 17.95 2.75 -6.73
C TRP A 189 18.50 3.12 -5.36
N LYS A 190 19.48 4.01 -5.31
CA LYS A 190 20.08 4.46 -4.04
C LYS A 190 19.07 5.13 -3.10
N ALA A 191 18.07 5.83 -3.65
CA ALA A 191 17.01 6.42 -2.83
C ALA A 191 16.06 5.36 -2.28
N LEU A 192 15.75 4.32 -3.07
CA LEU A 192 14.98 3.18 -2.59
C LEU A 192 15.73 2.40 -1.50
N GLU A 193 17.06 2.24 -1.63
CA GLU A 193 17.89 1.66 -0.58
C GLU A 193 17.88 2.51 0.71
N LEU A 194 17.86 3.83 0.57
CA LEU A 194 17.73 4.71 1.73
C LEU A 194 16.33 4.62 2.34
N CYS A 195 15.26 4.51 1.53
CA CYS A 195 13.92 4.19 2.04
C CYS A 195 13.92 2.88 2.82
N HIS A 196 14.55 1.85 2.27
CA HIS A 196 14.70 0.57 2.93
C HIS A 196 15.42 0.70 4.28
N TRP A 197 16.52 1.45 4.33
CA TRP A 197 17.26 1.71 5.56
C TRP A 197 16.39 2.42 6.62
N TYR A 198 15.60 3.43 6.23
CA TYR A 198 14.66 4.08 7.14
C TYR A 198 13.61 3.08 7.65
N MET A 199 13.07 2.24 6.76
CA MET A 199 12.06 1.24 7.11
C MET A 199 12.59 0.12 8.00
N GLN A 200 13.86 -0.24 7.90
CA GLN A 200 14.52 -1.15 8.87
C GLN A 200 14.45 -0.62 10.30
N ASN A 201 14.35 0.70 10.47
CA ASN A 201 14.31 1.39 11.74
C ASN A 201 12.92 2.02 12.04
N SER A 202 11.89 1.66 11.29
CA SER A 202 10.56 2.28 11.33
C SER A 202 9.92 2.20 12.72
N ASN A 203 9.70 0.99 13.20
CA ASN A 203 8.94 0.74 14.42
C ASN A 203 9.67 1.20 15.69
N ASN A 204 10.99 1.12 15.68
CA ASN A 204 11.80 1.46 16.85
C ASN A 204 12.13 2.96 16.92
N PHE A 205 11.98 3.68 15.79
CA PHE A 205 12.37 5.08 15.76
C PHE A 205 11.47 5.93 14.84
N TYR A 206 11.51 5.75 13.50
CA TYR A 206 10.90 6.72 12.56
C TYR A 206 9.40 6.88 12.74
N PHE A 207 8.63 5.80 12.97
CA PHE A 207 7.17 5.88 13.14
C PHE A 207 6.72 6.53 14.45
N ASN A 208 7.65 6.86 15.35
CA ASN A 208 7.36 7.73 16.49
C ASN A 208 7.34 9.21 16.11
N HIS A 209 7.86 9.58 14.95
CA HIS A 209 8.05 10.96 14.50
C HIS A 209 7.28 11.30 13.23
N VAL A 210 6.98 10.32 12.39
CA VAL A 210 6.24 10.46 11.12
C VAL A 210 5.11 9.44 11.05
N HIS A 211 4.11 9.72 10.21
CA HIS A 211 2.94 8.84 10.08
C HIS A 211 3.07 7.91 8.88
N GLY A 212 3.60 6.70 9.14
CA GLY A 212 3.72 5.67 8.11
C GLY A 212 4.87 5.94 7.13
N ASP A 213 4.64 5.55 5.88
CA ASP A 213 5.65 5.51 4.82
C ASP A 213 5.74 6.79 3.96
N LYS A 214 4.76 7.69 4.05
CA LYS A 214 4.64 8.81 3.11
C LYS A 214 5.84 9.75 3.08
N GLU A 215 6.37 10.13 4.24
CA GLU A 215 7.54 11.00 4.33
C GLU A 215 8.83 10.29 3.94
N VAL A 216 8.89 8.96 4.02
CA VAL A 216 10.11 8.18 3.77
C VAL A 216 10.58 8.33 2.32
N PHE A 217 9.67 8.26 1.34
CA PHE A 217 10.02 8.47 -0.07
C PHE A 217 10.59 9.87 -0.29
N HIS A 218 9.81 10.86 0.01
CA HIS A 218 10.14 12.26 -0.20
C HIS A 218 11.47 12.66 0.46
N LEU A 219 11.66 12.30 1.74
CA LEU A 219 12.85 12.68 2.48
C LEU A 219 14.10 11.90 2.05
N ALA A 220 13.95 10.65 1.54
CA ALA A 220 15.07 9.93 0.94
C ALA A 220 15.59 10.63 -0.33
N TRP A 221 14.69 11.02 -1.25
CA TRP A 221 15.08 11.81 -2.43
C TRP A 221 15.71 13.13 -2.06
N ARG A 222 15.12 13.85 -1.09
CA ARG A 222 15.65 15.13 -0.59
C ARG A 222 17.03 14.96 0.04
N LYS A 223 17.26 13.89 0.83
CA LYS A 223 18.56 13.63 1.47
C LYS A 223 19.66 13.35 0.45
N LEU A 224 19.32 12.68 -0.64
CA LEU A 224 20.28 12.36 -1.71
C LEU A 224 20.32 13.41 -2.83
N GLU A 225 19.59 14.51 -2.66
CA GLU A 225 19.48 15.60 -3.65
C GLU A 225 19.04 15.13 -5.04
N LEU A 226 18.25 14.03 -5.08
CA LEU A 226 17.72 13.49 -6.32
C LEU A 226 16.49 14.30 -6.78
N PRO A 227 16.32 14.50 -8.09
CA PRO A 227 15.14 15.15 -8.63
C PRO A 227 13.92 14.26 -8.48
N TYR A 228 12.77 14.89 -8.29
CA TYR A 228 11.44 14.30 -8.39
C TYR A 228 10.46 15.32 -8.93
N ALA A 229 9.41 14.87 -9.58
CA ALA A 229 8.34 15.72 -10.03
C ALA A 229 7.12 15.62 -9.10
N MET A 230 6.37 16.69 -8.97
CA MET A 230 5.13 16.74 -8.20
C MET A 230 4.13 17.65 -8.92
N PRO A 231 2.90 17.16 -9.22
CA PRO A 231 1.85 18.02 -9.76
C PRO A 231 1.56 19.19 -8.82
N SER A 232 1.38 20.38 -9.40
CA SER A 232 1.15 21.60 -8.62
C SER A 232 -0.25 21.67 -8.01
N ARG A 233 -1.22 20.96 -8.60
CA ARG A 233 -2.58 20.92 -8.11
C ARG A 233 -2.67 19.99 -6.90
N GLY A 234 -3.07 20.54 -5.76
CA GLY A 234 -3.32 19.79 -4.54
C GLY A 234 -4.56 18.88 -4.64
N ILE A 235 -4.81 18.13 -3.58
CA ILE A 235 -5.92 17.20 -3.46
C ILE A 235 -7.26 17.93 -3.62
N LYS A 236 -8.13 17.39 -4.48
CA LYS A 236 -9.56 17.67 -4.39
C LYS A 236 -10.20 16.64 -3.47
N SER A 237 -10.61 17.08 -2.29
CA SER A 237 -11.32 16.22 -1.34
C SER A 237 -12.76 15.96 -1.81
N LEU A 238 -13.13 14.68 -1.84
CA LEU A 238 -14.50 14.22 -1.80
C LEU A 238 -14.74 13.60 -0.42
N ASP A 239 -15.98 13.23 -0.10
CA ASP A 239 -16.31 12.60 1.18
C ASP A 239 -15.51 11.28 1.36
N GLY A 240 -14.51 11.30 2.23
CA GLY A 240 -13.63 10.15 2.52
C GLY A 240 -12.79 9.66 1.35
N THR A 241 -12.54 10.51 0.34
CA THR A 241 -11.76 10.19 -0.86
C THR A 241 -10.86 11.36 -1.25
N MET A 242 -9.62 11.06 -1.59
CA MET A 242 -8.60 12.00 -2.05
C MET A 242 -8.46 11.91 -3.58
N CYS A 243 -8.79 12.98 -4.32
CA CYS A 243 -8.58 13.01 -5.76
C CYS A 243 -7.26 13.68 -6.10
N GLN A 244 -6.43 12.98 -6.84
CA GLN A 244 -5.12 13.43 -7.30
C GLN A 244 -5.12 13.73 -8.79
N HIS A 245 -4.25 14.61 -9.21
CA HIS A 245 -4.24 15.20 -10.55
C HIS A 245 -2.90 14.99 -11.25
N ASP A 246 -2.90 15.09 -12.57
CA ASP A 246 -1.70 15.15 -13.40
C ASP A 246 -1.09 16.57 -13.40
N PHE A 247 -0.06 16.76 -14.23
CA PHE A 247 0.63 18.05 -14.38
C PHE A 247 -0.22 19.12 -15.09
N ASP A 248 -1.26 18.71 -15.85
CA ASP A 248 -2.25 19.60 -16.46
C ASP A 248 -3.42 19.91 -15.52
N GLY A 249 -3.44 19.33 -14.32
CA GLY A 249 -4.50 19.49 -13.35
C GLY A 249 -5.76 18.67 -13.63
N LYS A 250 -5.68 17.66 -14.50
CA LYS A 250 -6.76 16.70 -14.74
C LYS A 250 -6.70 15.59 -13.67
N ARG A 251 -7.88 15.11 -13.24
CA ARG A 251 -7.95 14.01 -12.27
C ARG A 251 -7.39 12.72 -12.89
N VAL A 252 -6.51 12.04 -12.15
CA VAL A 252 -5.94 10.74 -12.52
C VAL A 252 -6.33 9.65 -11.54
N PHE A 253 -6.34 9.96 -10.25
CA PHE A 253 -6.59 8.98 -9.20
C PHE A 253 -7.66 9.46 -8.20
N GLN A 254 -8.34 8.49 -7.58
CA GLN A 254 -9.34 8.68 -6.54
C GLN A 254 -9.10 7.65 -5.42
N HIS A 255 -8.37 8.05 -4.39
CA HIS A 255 -8.01 7.20 -3.28
C HIS A 255 -9.12 7.20 -2.22
N ARG A 256 -9.85 6.09 -2.09
CA ARG A 256 -10.91 5.90 -1.07
C ARG A 256 -10.30 5.58 0.31
N ASN A 257 -9.42 6.41 0.78
CA ASN A 257 -8.64 6.19 2.00
C ASN A 257 -9.50 5.98 3.27
N MET A 258 -10.65 6.65 3.38
CA MET A 258 -11.58 6.52 4.52
C MET A 258 -12.77 5.62 4.19
N LYS A 259 -13.34 5.71 2.99
CA LYS A 259 -14.52 4.95 2.55
C LYS A 259 -14.11 3.74 1.70
N LYS A 260 -13.30 2.87 2.28
CA LYS A 260 -12.78 1.67 1.59
C LYS A 260 -13.89 0.76 1.09
N TRP A 261 -13.65 0.12 -0.06
CA TRP A 261 -14.57 -0.84 -0.67
C TRP A 261 -14.82 -2.05 0.24
N ARG A 262 -16.07 -2.53 0.22
CA ARG A 262 -16.57 -3.66 1.00
C ARG A 262 -17.44 -4.55 0.13
N PHE A 263 -17.68 -5.78 0.53
CA PHE A 263 -18.65 -6.66 -0.16
C PHE A 263 -20.08 -6.11 -0.14
N LYS A 264 -20.47 -5.46 0.94
CA LYS A 264 -21.82 -4.91 1.15
C LYS A 264 -21.72 -3.51 1.76
N ASN A 265 -22.80 -2.73 1.64
CA ASN A 265 -22.94 -1.43 2.27
C ASN A 265 -21.85 -0.42 1.86
N ASN A 266 -21.54 -0.39 0.56
CA ASN A 266 -20.69 0.67 0.02
C ASN A 266 -21.46 1.98 -0.01
N GLU A 267 -20.85 3.01 0.56
CA GLU A 267 -21.41 4.35 0.54
C GLU A 267 -21.07 5.03 -0.79
N ASN A 268 -22.07 5.71 -1.38
CA ASN A 268 -21.83 6.53 -2.56
C ASN A 268 -21.04 7.78 -2.19
N VAL A 269 -20.12 8.15 -3.04
CA VAL A 269 -19.31 9.36 -2.88
C VAL A 269 -19.61 10.33 -4.00
N ARG A 270 -20.34 11.42 -3.67
CA ARG A 270 -20.72 12.41 -4.68
C ARG A 270 -19.51 12.98 -5.41
N GLY A 271 -19.50 12.86 -6.75
CA GLY A 271 -18.42 13.31 -7.60
C GLY A 271 -17.28 12.30 -7.78
N PHE A 272 -17.43 11.07 -7.26
CA PHE A 272 -16.55 9.96 -7.58
C PHE A 272 -16.82 9.50 -9.04
N GLU A 273 -15.78 9.42 -9.83
CA GLU A 273 -15.89 8.98 -11.22
C GLU A 273 -15.87 7.45 -11.32
N HIS A 274 -16.67 6.88 -12.23
CA HIS A 274 -16.79 5.42 -12.45
C HIS A 274 -17.34 4.62 -11.26
N GLU A 275 -18.06 5.24 -10.32
CA GLU A 275 -18.55 4.53 -9.12
C GLU A 275 -19.43 3.33 -9.45
N GLU A 276 -20.33 3.47 -10.44
CA GLU A 276 -21.19 2.36 -10.90
C GLU A 276 -20.37 1.16 -11.40
N ALA A 277 -19.30 1.42 -12.18
CA ALA A 277 -18.40 0.35 -12.63
C ALA A 277 -17.68 -0.32 -11.46
N CYS A 278 -17.22 0.46 -10.48
CA CYS A 278 -16.59 -0.09 -9.27
C CYS A 278 -17.56 -0.99 -8.49
N LEU A 279 -18.80 -0.56 -8.33
CA LEU A 279 -19.86 -1.35 -7.66
C LEU A 279 -20.20 -2.62 -8.44
N ALA A 280 -20.22 -2.56 -9.79
CA ALA A 280 -20.40 -3.74 -10.64
C ALA A 280 -19.25 -4.76 -10.45
N PHE A 281 -18.00 -4.30 -10.37
CA PHE A 281 -16.86 -5.18 -10.08
C PHE A 281 -16.97 -5.84 -8.70
N ILE A 282 -17.48 -5.12 -7.69
CA ILE A 282 -17.71 -5.71 -6.35
C ILE A 282 -18.84 -6.75 -6.40
N SER A 283 -19.89 -6.49 -7.17
CA SER A 283 -20.98 -7.46 -7.37
C SER A 283 -20.47 -8.73 -8.02
N ASP A 284 -19.64 -8.61 -9.07
CA ASP A 284 -19.00 -9.73 -9.73
C ASP A 284 -18.07 -10.48 -8.77
N LEU A 285 -17.24 -9.79 -8.02
CA LEU A 285 -16.39 -10.41 -7.00
C LEU A 285 -17.23 -11.21 -5.99
N THR A 286 -18.32 -10.62 -5.50
CA THR A 286 -19.19 -11.26 -4.50
C THR A 286 -19.87 -12.52 -5.03
N ALA A 287 -20.17 -12.57 -6.33
CA ALA A 287 -20.73 -13.74 -6.98
C ALA A 287 -19.72 -14.89 -7.13
N ASN A 288 -18.42 -14.56 -7.31
CA ASN A 288 -17.37 -15.52 -7.65
C ASN A 288 -16.43 -15.83 -6.48
N TRP A 289 -16.46 -15.06 -5.42
CA TRP A 289 -15.57 -15.20 -4.27
C TRP A 289 -16.23 -14.76 -2.98
N SER A 290 -16.01 -15.51 -1.92
CA SER A 290 -16.46 -15.14 -0.57
C SER A 290 -15.29 -15.21 0.42
N PRO A 291 -15.32 -14.46 1.52
CA PRO A 291 -14.32 -14.57 2.59
C PRO A 291 -14.15 -15.99 3.13
N ALA A 292 -15.25 -16.75 3.26
CA ALA A 292 -15.23 -18.15 3.71
C ALA A 292 -14.52 -19.11 2.73
N ALA A 293 -14.39 -18.72 1.44
CA ALA A 293 -13.69 -19.51 0.44
C ALA A 293 -12.15 -19.36 0.47
N GLN A 294 -11.61 -18.64 1.44
CA GLN A 294 -10.18 -18.34 1.51
C GLN A 294 -9.26 -19.54 1.73
N THR A 295 -9.74 -20.50 2.45
CA THR A 295 -9.19 -21.84 2.50
C THR A 295 -10.39 -22.77 2.51
N LEU A 296 -10.33 -23.86 1.75
CA LEU A 296 -11.21 -24.98 2.10
C LEU A 296 -10.76 -25.37 3.51
N PRO A 297 -11.53 -25.03 4.56
CA PRO A 297 -11.15 -25.41 5.90
C PRO A 297 -11.00 -26.91 5.91
N SER A 298 -9.98 -27.44 6.58
CA SER A 298 -9.90 -28.86 6.86
C SER A 298 -11.20 -29.31 7.56
N ASP A 299 -11.50 -30.58 7.56
CA ASP A 299 -12.70 -31.05 8.27
C ASP A 299 -12.66 -30.63 9.74
N THR A 300 -11.49 -30.66 10.36
CA THR A 300 -11.26 -30.16 11.73
C THR A 300 -11.55 -28.66 11.85
N ASP A 301 -11.10 -27.84 10.90
CA ASP A 301 -11.38 -26.39 10.93
C ASP A 301 -12.88 -26.12 10.76
N ARG A 302 -13.60 -26.90 9.95
CA ARG A 302 -15.08 -26.79 9.81
C ARG A 302 -15.81 -27.11 11.10
N GLU A 303 -15.37 -28.15 11.81
CA GLU A 303 -15.93 -28.51 13.12
C GLU A 303 -15.67 -27.41 14.14
N ASP A 304 -14.47 -26.82 14.14
CA ASP A 304 -14.10 -25.74 15.04
C ASP A 304 -14.80 -24.43 14.67
N MET A 305 -14.94 -24.10 13.40
CA MET A 305 -15.76 -22.98 12.93
C MET A 305 -17.21 -23.09 13.42
N ALA A 306 -17.81 -24.28 13.35
CA ALA A 306 -19.17 -24.51 13.83
C ALA A 306 -19.33 -24.25 15.35
N LYS A 307 -18.26 -24.34 16.10
CA LYS A 307 -18.25 -24.05 17.55
C LYS A 307 -18.31 -22.54 17.85
N VAL A 308 -17.84 -21.69 16.93
CA VAL A 308 -17.70 -20.25 17.16
C VAL A 308 -18.71 -19.40 16.38
N VAL A 309 -19.22 -19.88 15.25
CA VAL A 309 -20.19 -19.17 14.41
C VAL A 309 -21.45 -18.80 15.19
N GLY A 310 -21.89 -17.55 15.08
CA GLY A 310 -23.09 -17.02 15.68
C GLY A 310 -23.03 -16.82 17.21
N LYS A 311 -21.89 -17.15 17.83
CA LYS A 311 -21.72 -16.96 19.29
C LYS A 311 -21.00 -15.66 19.61
N PRO A 312 -21.35 -14.98 20.72
CA PRO A 312 -20.62 -13.82 21.17
C PRO A 312 -19.32 -14.21 21.87
N PHE A 313 -18.23 -13.51 21.53
CA PHE A 313 -16.92 -13.60 22.19
C PHE A 313 -16.48 -12.24 22.66
N LEU A 314 -15.71 -12.20 23.73
CA LEU A 314 -15.06 -10.98 24.20
C LEU A 314 -13.68 -10.87 23.53
N TYR A 315 -13.54 -9.94 22.57
CA TYR A 315 -12.25 -9.60 21.99
C TYR A 315 -11.53 -8.56 22.85
N VAL A 316 -10.34 -8.89 23.30
CA VAL A 316 -9.50 -8.01 24.13
C VAL A 316 -8.13 -7.87 23.47
N ARG A 317 -7.70 -6.63 23.24
CA ARG A 317 -6.30 -6.36 22.86
C ARG A 317 -5.41 -6.36 24.10
N VAL A 318 -4.41 -7.20 24.13
CA VAL A 318 -3.40 -7.21 25.20
C VAL A 318 -2.71 -5.84 25.28
N GLY A 319 -2.76 -5.22 26.46
CA GLY A 319 -2.18 -3.89 26.70
C GLY A 319 -3.15 -2.69 26.49
N TYR A 320 -4.39 -2.93 26.02
CA TYR A 320 -5.41 -1.89 25.83
C TYR A 320 -6.65 -2.24 26.66
N GLY A 321 -6.78 -1.84 27.84
CA GLY A 321 -7.83 -2.22 28.82
C GLY A 321 -9.31 -2.28 28.38
N ASN A 322 -9.61 -2.21 27.07
CA ASN A 322 -10.97 -2.21 26.52
C ASN A 322 -11.24 -3.48 25.71
N GLY A 323 -12.15 -4.31 26.20
CA GLY A 323 -12.73 -5.42 25.44
C GLY A 323 -14.00 -4.99 24.69
N ARG A 324 -14.31 -5.68 23.59
CA ARG A 324 -15.56 -5.56 22.85
C ARG A 324 -16.13 -6.94 22.53
N GLU A 325 -17.44 -7.04 22.52
CA GLU A 325 -18.09 -8.26 22.07
C GLU A 325 -18.01 -8.38 20.54
N VAL A 326 -17.62 -9.55 20.02
CA VAL A 326 -17.56 -9.86 18.59
C VAL A 326 -18.41 -11.09 18.29
N VAL A 327 -19.06 -11.12 17.13
CA VAL A 327 -19.80 -12.26 16.60
C VAL A 327 -19.25 -12.60 15.21
N PHE A 328 -18.85 -13.85 15.02
CA PHE A 328 -18.33 -14.40 13.77
C PHE A 328 -19.46 -15.05 12.98
N ASP A 329 -19.66 -14.64 11.74
CA ASP A 329 -20.69 -15.20 10.86
C ASP A 329 -20.14 -16.31 9.97
N ALA A 330 -21.01 -17.21 9.51
CA ALA A 330 -20.64 -18.34 8.68
C ALA A 330 -20.09 -17.94 7.31
N ASP A 331 -20.38 -16.73 6.83
CA ASP A 331 -19.86 -16.18 5.58
C ASP A 331 -18.46 -15.58 5.71
N GLY A 332 -17.80 -15.72 6.87
CA GLY A 332 -16.49 -15.16 7.15
C GLY A 332 -16.50 -13.67 7.50
N THR A 333 -17.66 -13.08 7.75
CA THR A 333 -17.78 -11.68 8.24
C THR A 333 -17.88 -11.64 9.76
N ILE A 334 -17.62 -10.47 10.33
CA ILE A 334 -17.85 -10.16 11.74
C ILE A 334 -19.04 -9.22 11.81
N SER A 335 -20.22 -9.72 12.22
CA SER A 335 -21.47 -8.97 12.22
C SER A 335 -21.59 -7.99 13.37
N LYS A 336 -21.00 -8.28 14.51
CA LYS A 336 -21.00 -7.43 15.70
C LYS A 336 -19.59 -7.18 16.19
N GLY A 337 -19.30 -5.98 16.62
CA GLY A 337 -18.02 -5.61 17.21
C GLY A 337 -16.86 -5.54 16.21
N ALA A 338 -17.13 -5.57 14.91
CA ALA A 338 -16.09 -5.39 13.90
C ALA A 338 -15.40 -4.03 14.07
N GLY A 339 -14.08 -4.03 14.13
CA GLY A 339 -13.26 -2.82 14.11
C GLY A 339 -13.03 -2.32 12.69
N GLY A 340 -12.39 -1.16 12.52
CA GLY A 340 -12.04 -0.62 11.20
C GLY A 340 -11.22 -1.58 10.34
N CYS A 341 -10.40 -2.42 10.96
CA CYS A 341 -9.50 -3.37 10.30
C CYS A 341 -9.93 -4.83 10.45
N GLU A 342 -10.71 -5.17 11.48
CA GLU A 342 -11.10 -6.53 11.84
C GLU A 342 -12.57 -6.75 11.43
N ARG A 343 -12.82 -7.02 10.15
CA ARG A 343 -14.19 -7.19 9.61
C ARG A 343 -14.46 -8.58 9.08
N TYR A 344 -13.41 -9.37 8.89
CA TYR A 344 -13.43 -10.70 8.31
C TYR A 344 -12.65 -11.66 9.20
N TRP A 345 -13.02 -12.92 9.19
CA TRP A 345 -12.39 -13.96 9.96
C TRP A 345 -12.30 -15.26 9.19
N THR A 346 -11.37 -16.10 9.55
CA THR A 346 -11.24 -17.48 9.10
C THR A 346 -10.59 -18.27 10.22
N MET A 347 -10.69 -19.59 10.17
CA MET A 347 -10.02 -20.51 11.09
C MET A 347 -9.01 -21.34 10.32
N ARG A 348 -7.85 -21.53 10.90
CA ARG A 348 -6.78 -22.36 10.35
C ARG A 348 -6.14 -23.14 11.47
N SER A 349 -6.08 -24.49 11.34
CA SER A 349 -5.43 -25.37 12.31
C SER A 349 -5.93 -25.16 13.75
N GLY A 350 -7.21 -24.80 13.91
CA GLY A 350 -7.86 -24.54 15.19
C GLY A 350 -7.60 -23.14 15.77
N GLU A 351 -6.98 -22.21 15.02
CA GLU A 351 -6.73 -20.82 15.44
C GLU A 351 -7.52 -19.79 14.63
#